data_bae91d3f02cd444c9a5943be75a2999d
#
_entry.id   bae91d3f02cd444c9a5943be75a2999d
#
_cell.length_a   1.000
_cell.length_b   1.000
_cell.length_c   1.000
_cell.angle_alpha   90.00
_cell.angle_beta   90.00
_cell.angle_gamma   90.00
#
_symmetry.space_group_name_H-M   'P 1'
#
loop_
_entity.id
_entity.type
_entity.pdbx_description
1 polymer ?
#
loop_
_entity_poly.entity_id
_entity_poly.type
_entity_poly.pdbx_seq_one_letter_code
_entity_poly.pdbx_strand_id
1 'polypeptide(L)' 'MKSPVQKRSVLINGHKSSVSLEEAFWTALKEIARAKQQTLSDLVSAIDRDRKTGNLSSSLRLYALAHYWKKTGGNETSGV' A
#
# COMPACT_ATOMS: atom_id res chain seq x y z
N MET A 1 14.44 -13.45 3.28
CA MET A 1 14.78 -12.65 2.19
C MET A 1 14.41 -11.21 2.37
N LYS A 2 15.23 -10.31 2.05
CA LYS A 2 14.95 -8.93 2.24
C LYS A 2 14.69 -8.24 0.95
N SER A 3 13.76 -7.34 0.95
CA SER A 3 13.42 -6.54 -0.20
C SER A 3 14.04 -5.17 0.02
N PRO A 4 14.75 -4.63 -0.95
CA PRO A 4 15.36 -3.32 -0.77
C PRO A 4 14.31 -2.23 -0.66
N VAL A 5 14.63 -1.22 0.10
CA VAL A 5 13.74 -0.07 0.25
C VAL A 5 13.98 0.85 -0.93
N GLN A 6 12.90 1.23 -1.59
CA GLN A 6 12.95 2.12 -2.74
C GLN A 6 12.19 3.39 -2.43
N LYS A 7 12.82 4.51 -2.72
CA LYS A 7 12.17 5.79 -2.54
C LYS A 7 11.61 6.23 -3.89
N ARG A 8 10.34 6.47 -3.93
CA ARG A 8 9.67 6.87 -5.16
C ARG A 8 8.85 8.13 -4.95
N SER A 9 8.75 8.92 -5.99
CA SER A 9 7.90 10.09 -5.97
C SER A 9 6.53 9.70 -6.45
N VAL A 10 5.50 10.06 -5.73
CA VAL A 10 4.14 9.81 -6.15
C VAL A 10 3.33 11.07 -5.92
N LEU A 11 2.28 11.22 -6.71
CA LEU A 11 1.36 12.33 -6.52
C LEU A 11 0.32 11.92 -5.51
N ILE A 12 0.25 12.63 -4.41
CA ILE A 12 -0.69 12.34 -3.36
C ILE A 12 -1.58 13.55 -3.19
N ASN A 13 -2.84 13.42 -3.55
CA ASN A 13 -3.79 14.52 -3.49
C ASN A 13 -3.27 15.75 -4.22
N GLY A 14 -2.63 15.53 -5.36
CA GLY A 14 -2.14 16.60 -6.18
C GLY A 14 -0.76 17.11 -5.81
N HIS A 15 -0.16 16.58 -4.76
CA HIS A 15 1.16 17.02 -4.32
C HIS A 15 2.18 15.94 -4.57
N LYS A 16 3.34 16.34 -5.08
CA LYS A 16 4.40 15.39 -5.30
C LYS A 16 5.07 15.09 -3.96
N SER A 17 5.08 13.83 -3.60
CA SER A 17 5.65 13.41 -2.33
C SER A 17 6.61 12.26 -2.56
N SER A 18 7.61 12.15 -1.69
CA SER A 18 8.55 11.04 -1.72
C SER A 18 8.16 10.05 -0.64
N VAL A 19 8.07 8.80 -1.03
CA VAL A 19 7.70 7.74 -0.09
C VAL A 19 8.70 6.62 -0.23
N SER A 20 9.18 6.12 0.90
CA SER A 20 10.12 5.01 0.92
C SER A 20 9.42 3.76 1.39
N LEU A 21 9.46 2.73 0.57
CA LEU A 21 8.86 1.44 0.91
C LEU A 21 9.73 0.35 0.34
N GLU A 22 9.66 -0.80 0.94
CA GLU A 22 10.34 -1.96 0.40
C GLU A 22 9.75 -2.27 -0.97
N GLU A 23 10.58 -2.73 -1.86
CA GLU A 23 10.15 -3.02 -3.22
C GLU A 23 8.96 -3.97 -3.26
N ALA A 24 8.94 -4.94 -2.37
CA ALA A 24 7.83 -5.89 -2.33
C ALA A 24 6.50 -5.19 -2.07
N PHE A 25 6.51 -4.16 -1.24
CA PHE A 25 5.28 -3.41 -0.98
C PHE A 25 4.89 -2.54 -2.16
N TRP A 26 5.87 -1.97 -2.87
CA TRP A 26 5.56 -1.21 -4.07
C TRP A 26 4.88 -2.11 -5.11
N THR A 27 5.42 -3.30 -5.29
CA THR A 27 4.83 -4.26 -6.22
C THR A 27 3.41 -4.63 -5.80
N ALA A 28 3.22 -4.87 -4.51
CA ALA A 28 1.91 -5.22 -3.99
C ALA A 28 0.91 -4.10 -4.24
N LEU A 29 1.31 -2.87 -3.97
CA LEU A 29 0.40 -1.74 -4.15
C LEU A 29 0.05 -1.53 -5.62
N LYS A 30 1.01 -1.75 -6.52
CA LYS A 30 0.73 -1.65 -7.94
C LYS A 30 -0.30 -2.69 -8.37
N GLU A 31 -0.17 -3.90 -7.87
CA GLU A 31 -1.12 -4.95 -8.22
C GLU A 31 -2.49 -4.66 -7.68
N ILE A 32 -2.55 -4.14 -6.46
CA ILE A 32 -3.84 -3.78 -5.87
C ILE A 32 -4.50 -2.67 -6.69
N ALA A 33 -3.72 -1.66 -7.06
CA ALA A 33 -4.26 -0.56 -7.85
C ALA A 33 -4.79 -1.07 -9.19
N ARG A 34 -4.05 -1.96 -9.82
CA ARG A 34 -4.47 -2.51 -11.08
C ARG A 34 -5.79 -3.28 -10.92
N ALA A 35 -5.90 -4.07 -9.88
CA ALA A 35 -7.11 -4.84 -9.63
C ALA A 35 -8.31 -3.93 -9.40
N LYS A 36 -8.08 -2.75 -8.86
CA LYS A 36 -9.14 -1.79 -8.61
C LYS A 36 -9.32 -0.81 -9.76
N GLN A 37 -8.54 -0.99 -10.82
CA GLN A 37 -8.58 -0.12 -11.98
C GLN A 37 -8.27 1.32 -11.62
N GLN A 38 -7.24 1.47 -10.81
CA GLN A 38 -6.76 2.77 -10.38
C GLN A 38 -5.29 2.90 -10.71
N THR A 39 -4.79 4.14 -10.71
CA THR A 39 -3.35 4.32 -10.80
C THR A 39 -2.78 4.15 -9.40
N LEU A 40 -1.47 3.96 -9.33
CA LEU A 40 -0.81 3.87 -8.04
C LEU A 40 -1.01 5.16 -7.26
N SER A 41 -0.94 6.31 -7.92
CA SER A 41 -1.17 7.59 -7.25
C SER A 41 -2.56 7.68 -6.66
N ASP A 42 -3.56 7.20 -7.40
CA ASP A 42 -4.93 7.22 -6.90
C ASP A 42 -5.06 6.38 -5.65
N LEU A 43 -4.46 5.21 -5.66
CA LEU A 43 -4.52 4.31 -4.52
C LEU A 43 -3.82 4.92 -3.31
N VAL A 44 -2.62 5.44 -3.52
CA VAL A 44 -1.85 6.02 -2.42
C VAL A 44 -2.58 7.25 -1.86
N SER A 45 -3.18 8.05 -2.74
CA SER A 45 -3.93 9.22 -2.28
C SER A 45 -5.12 8.82 -1.41
N ALA A 46 -5.80 7.76 -1.79
CA ALA A 46 -6.94 7.29 -1.02
C ALA A 46 -6.49 6.80 0.36
N ILE A 47 -5.39 6.07 0.40
CA ILE A 47 -4.87 5.57 1.66
C ILE A 47 -4.42 6.73 2.54
N ASP A 48 -3.79 7.72 1.95
CA ASP A 48 -3.33 8.88 2.70
C ASP A 48 -4.51 9.61 3.31
N ARG A 49 -5.60 9.73 2.57
CA ARG A 49 -6.78 10.43 3.03
C ARG A 49 -7.40 9.72 4.21
N ASP A 50 -7.35 8.39 4.22
CA ASP A 50 -7.94 7.60 5.28
C ASP A 50 -7.00 7.28 6.43
N ARG A 51 -5.74 7.67 6.33
CA ARG A 51 -4.81 7.23 7.35
C ARG A 51 -5.08 7.91 8.66
N LYS A 52 -4.93 7.14 9.71
CA LYS A 52 -5.18 7.63 11.04
C LYS A 52 -3.92 7.87 11.83
N THR A 53 -2.79 7.43 11.31
CA THR A 53 -1.53 7.66 11.97
C THR A 53 -0.75 8.66 11.16
N GLY A 54 0.31 9.16 11.70
CA GLY A 54 1.10 10.14 11.00
C GLY A 54 2.04 9.58 9.95
N ASN A 55 2.24 8.27 9.92
CA ASN A 55 3.23 7.69 9.04
C ASN A 55 2.60 7.02 7.82
N LEU A 56 2.77 7.66 6.66
CA LEU A 56 2.18 7.13 5.44
C LEU A 56 2.78 5.80 5.03
N SER A 57 4.07 5.63 5.18
CA SER A 57 4.71 4.35 4.83
C SER A 57 4.11 3.20 5.60
N SER A 58 3.88 3.39 6.89
CA SER A 58 3.26 2.37 7.71
C SER A 58 1.85 2.08 7.25
N SER A 59 1.09 3.12 6.91
CA SER A 59 -0.28 2.93 6.44
C SER A 59 -0.31 2.14 5.14
N LEU A 60 0.64 2.41 4.25
CA LEU A 60 0.71 1.69 2.98
C LEU A 60 1.06 0.23 3.19
N ARG A 61 1.99 -0.05 4.11
CA ARG A 61 2.34 -1.43 4.42
C ARG A 61 1.17 -2.19 5.01
N LEU A 62 0.48 -1.57 5.94
CA LEU A 62 -0.66 -2.21 6.57
C LEU A 62 -1.78 -2.47 5.58
N TYR A 63 -1.99 -1.52 4.67
CA TYR A 63 -3.02 -1.69 3.66
C TYR A 63 -2.71 -2.88 2.75
N ALA A 64 -1.46 -2.96 2.30
CA ALA A 64 -1.06 -4.05 1.43
C ALA A 64 -1.18 -5.40 2.14
N LEU A 65 -0.76 -5.43 3.38
CA LEU A 65 -0.81 -6.65 4.17
C LEU A 65 -2.24 -7.10 4.37
N ALA A 66 -3.12 -6.19 4.73
CA ALA A 66 -4.52 -6.52 4.94
C ALA A 66 -5.18 -7.02 3.66
N HIS A 67 -4.81 -6.42 2.54
CA HIS A 67 -5.38 -6.83 1.27
C HIS A 67 -5.02 -8.29 0.94
N TYR A 68 -3.74 -8.63 1.11
CA TYR A 68 -3.32 -10.00 0.81
C TYR A 68 -3.85 -11.00 1.82
N TRP A 69 -3.98 -10.58 3.05
CA TRP A 69 -4.54 -11.44 4.06
C TRP A 69 -5.96 -11.83 3.68
N LYS A 70 -6.78 -10.86 3.28
CA LYS A 70 -8.12 -11.14 2.87
C LYS A 70 -8.16 -12.00 1.63
N LYS A 71 -7.28 -11.72 0.69
CA LYS A 71 -7.27 -12.42 -0.57
C LYS A 71 -6.94 -13.89 -0.39
N THR A 72 -6.09 -14.22 0.57
CA THR A 72 -5.72 -15.61 0.79
C THR A 72 -6.70 -16.33 1.70
N GLY A 73 -7.69 -15.62 2.18
CA GLY A 73 -8.65 -16.24 3.05
C GLY A 73 -8.16 -16.40 4.46
N GLY A 74 -7.03 -15.83 4.76
CA GLY A 74 -6.46 -15.99 6.08
C GLY A 74 -7.34 -15.45 7.15
N ASN A 75 -8.20 -14.59 6.76
CA ASN A 75 -9.03 -13.99 7.75
C ASN A 75 -9.96 -14.96 8.32
N GLU A 76 -10.16 -16.04 7.68
CA GLU A 76 -11.03 -16.83 8.20
C GLU A 76 -10.52 -17.67 9.08
N THR A 77 -9.79 -17.63 9.26
CA THR A 77 -9.46 -18.41 10.05
C THR A 77 -9.50 -18.14 11.11
N SER A 78 -9.92 -17.59 11.00
CA SER A 78 -10.15 -17.43 11.80
C SER A 78 -10.11 -18.13 12.62
N GLY A 79 -10.27 -18.44 12.52
CA GLY A 79 -10.26 -19.16 13.25
C GLY A 79 -9.25 -19.16 13.96
N VAL A 80 -8.86 -18.80 14.02
CA VAL A 80 -7.91 -18.94 14.67
C VAL A 80 -7.81 -18.56 15.52
#